data_644ff0c03903efa0cce27389136aa3e5
#
_entry.id   644ff0c03903efa0cce27389136aa3e5
#
_cell.length_a   1.000
_cell.length_b   1.000
_cell.length_c   1.000
_cell.angle_alpha   90.00
_cell.angle_beta   90.00
_cell.angle_gamma   90.00
#
_symmetry.space_group_name_H-M   'P 1'
#
loop_
_entity.id
_entity.type
_entity.pdbx_description
1 polymer ?
#
loop_
_entity_poly.entity_id
_entity_poly.type
_entity_poly.pdbx_seq_one_letter_code
_entity_poly.pdbx_strand_id
1 'polypeptide(L)'
;SHNVAAAQTLLTMVGVDRSVDFLMRMGVDRDNIDATPFGLSLGSSGITPVQLAVAFGVLGNGGVYQEPISFLGISDSAGNVVYDSHAQQERRQVFRPSTAWMIVDMLKDVVSGGTATAAKISGQTVAGKTGTNSDQRGVTFVGMTGWYVSSIWVGHDNYKPLSSKTTGSSGALPIWKSYMTKIHEVKGLDNRDIIEANPEDVGLVKVTTCAVSGQLATEACYNDSKGYGVVTDYWYEPTVPTVSCQMHQSVVTCTQTGMLATEFCPSTTTTGVVVIPNGHPLSAYVNDSQYGPVIAEYLG
;
A
#
# COMPACT_ATOMS: atom_id res chain seq x y z
N SER A 1 4.22 -8.45 1.75
CA SER A 1 3.86 -9.41 2.81
C SER A 1 2.88 -8.79 3.78
N HIS A 2 1.96 -9.58 4.32
CA HIS A 2 0.95 -9.08 5.23
C HIS A 2 1.56 -8.83 6.63
N ASN A 3 1.69 -7.57 6.99
CA ASN A 3 1.83 -7.24 8.40
C ASN A 3 0.43 -7.09 9.01
N VAL A 4 -0.10 -8.20 9.53
CA VAL A 4 -1.46 -8.25 10.09
C VAL A 4 -1.62 -7.27 11.26
N ALA A 5 -0.60 -7.12 12.09
CA ALA A 5 -0.62 -6.18 13.20
C ALA A 5 -0.74 -4.73 12.71
N ALA A 6 0.00 -4.34 11.66
CA ALA A 6 -0.11 -3.01 11.07
C ALA A 6 -1.49 -2.77 10.44
N ALA A 7 -2.02 -3.74 9.68
CA ALA A 7 -3.35 -3.64 9.09
C ALA A 7 -4.44 -3.52 10.16
N GLN A 8 -4.35 -4.31 11.24
CA GLN A 8 -5.28 -4.24 12.37
C GLN A 8 -5.19 -2.91 13.11
N THR A 9 -3.99 -2.38 13.30
CA THR A 9 -3.78 -1.06 13.93
C THR A 9 -4.39 0.05 13.09
N LEU A 10 -4.13 0.06 11.78
CA LEU A 10 -4.72 1.04 10.86
C LEU A 10 -6.25 0.96 10.86
N LEU A 11 -6.81 -0.26 10.83
CA LEU A 11 -8.26 -0.44 10.90
C LEU A 11 -8.84 0.07 12.22
N THR A 12 -8.15 -0.13 13.35
CA THR A 12 -8.57 0.41 14.66
C THR A 12 -8.61 1.94 14.64
N MET A 13 -7.65 2.59 13.98
CA MET A 13 -7.61 4.05 13.84
C MET A 13 -8.69 4.59 12.90
N VAL A 14 -8.99 3.87 11.82
CA VAL A 14 -9.99 4.28 10.81
C VAL A 14 -11.42 3.94 11.27
N GLY A 15 -11.60 2.77 11.84
CA GLY A 15 -12.89 2.19 12.22
C GLY A 15 -13.51 1.31 11.12
N VAL A 16 -14.25 0.30 11.55
CA VAL A 16 -14.91 -0.67 10.65
C VAL A 16 -15.95 0.00 9.76
N ASP A 17 -16.85 0.79 10.33
CA ASP A 17 -17.95 1.41 9.58
C ASP A 17 -17.44 2.35 8.49
N ARG A 18 -16.43 3.15 8.80
CA ARG A 18 -15.80 4.04 7.81
C ARG A 18 -15.11 3.24 6.71
N SER A 19 -14.44 2.14 7.04
CA SER A 19 -13.80 1.26 6.04
C SER A 19 -14.82 0.63 5.11
N VAL A 20 -15.95 0.17 5.64
CA VAL A 20 -17.10 -0.35 4.86
C VAL A 20 -17.67 0.74 3.95
N ASP A 21 -17.89 1.96 4.46
CA ASP A 21 -18.40 3.08 3.66
C ASP A 21 -17.48 3.37 2.46
N PHE A 22 -16.17 3.42 2.68
CA PHE A 22 -15.22 3.64 1.59
C PHE A 22 -15.25 2.51 0.55
N LEU A 23 -15.34 1.25 0.96
CA LEU A 23 -15.45 0.12 0.03
C LEU A 23 -16.73 0.22 -0.82
N MET A 24 -17.86 0.56 -0.21
CA MET A 24 -19.12 0.79 -0.94
C MET A 24 -19.00 1.96 -1.92
N ARG A 25 -18.36 3.04 -1.51
CA ARG A 25 -18.10 4.20 -2.38
C ARG A 25 -17.15 3.87 -3.53
N MET A 26 -16.29 2.86 -3.39
CA MET A 26 -15.44 2.32 -4.44
C MET A 26 -16.18 1.34 -5.38
N GLY A 27 -17.47 1.08 -5.16
CA GLY A 27 -18.29 0.21 -6.01
C GLY A 27 -18.35 -1.25 -5.54
N VAL A 28 -17.99 -1.54 -4.30
CA VAL A 28 -18.15 -2.88 -3.72
C VAL A 28 -19.53 -2.98 -3.09
N ASP A 29 -20.29 -4.01 -3.45
CA ASP A 29 -21.60 -4.27 -2.87
C ASP A 29 -21.50 -4.58 -1.38
N ARG A 30 -22.40 -4.01 -0.58
CA ARG A 30 -22.40 -4.21 0.87
C ARG A 30 -22.45 -5.68 1.28
N ASP A 31 -23.21 -6.49 0.56
CA ASP A 31 -23.40 -7.91 0.85
C ASP A 31 -22.13 -8.75 0.59
N ASN A 32 -21.20 -8.22 -0.17
CA ASN A 32 -19.90 -8.85 -0.44
C ASN A 32 -18.83 -8.49 0.59
N ILE A 33 -19.10 -7.55 1.50
CA ILE A 33 -18.12 -7.06 2.49
C ILE A 33 -18.25 -7.84 3.80
N ASP A 34 -17.17 -8.53 4.18
CA ASP A 34 -17.00 -9.04 5.53
C ASP A 34 -16.62 -7.88 6.47
N ALA A 35 -17.64 -7.31 7.12
CA ALA A 35 -17.51 -6.13 7.98
C ALA A 35 -16.97 -6.45 9.39
N THR A 36 -16.17 -7.50 9.51
CA THR A 36 -15.45 -7.78 10.75
C THR A 36 -14.05 -7.14 10.71
N PRO A 37 -13.44 -6.84 11.87
CA PRO A 37 -12.08 -6.34 11.90
C PRO A 37 -11.08 -7.27 11.19
N PHE A 38 -11.22 -8.58 11.34
CA PHE A 38 -10.39 -9.56 10.66
C PHE A 38 -10.69 -9.64 9.17
N GLY A 39 -11.97 -9.63 8.79
CA GLY A 39 -12.41 -9.64 7.40
C GLY A 39 -11.83 -8.50 6.59
N LEU A 40 -11.90 -7.29 7.13
CA LEU A 40 -11.35 -6.09 6.49
C LEU A 40 -9.82 -6.10 6.46
N SER A 41 -9.16 -6.49 7.56
CA SER A 41 -7.68 -6.49 7.65
C SER A 41 -7.03 -7.55 6.77
N LEU A 42 -7.65 -8.73 6.66
CA LEU A 42 -7.12 -9.88 5.93
C LEU A 42 -7.66 -10.02 4.51
N GLY A 43 -8.75 -9.30 4.19
CA GLY A 43 -9.34 -9.32 2.86
C GLY A 43 -10.15 -10.57 2.58
N SER A 44 -10.99 -11.03 3.54
CA SER A 44 -11.86 -12.20 3.36
C SER A 44 -13.20 -11.90 2.68
N SER A 45 -13.43 -10.65 2.28
CA SER A 45 -14.63 -10.23 1.57
C SER A 45 -14.77 -10.91 0.20
N GLY A 46 -16.01 -11.26 -0.17
CA GLY A 46 -16.35 -11.92 -1.44
C GLY A 46 -16.45 -10.97 -2.63
N ILE A 47 -15.45 -10.15 -2.86
CA ILE A 47 -15.43 -9.12 -3.93
C ILE A 47 -15.27 -9.77 -5.30
N THR A 48 -16.15 -9.43 -6.24
CA THR A 48 -16.05 -9.93 -7.62
C THR A 48 -14.84 -9.34 -8.37
N PRO A 49 -14.30 -10.02 -9.40
CA PRO A 49 -13.21 -9.45 -10.21
C PRO A 49 -13.56 -8.07 -10.80
N VAL A 50 -14.80 -7.86 -11.23
CA VAL A 50 -15.25 -6.56 -11.75
C VAL A 50 -15.20 -5.49 -10.67
N GLN A 51 -15.78 -5.74 -9.51
CA GLN A 51 -15.75 -4.79 -8.37
C GLN A 51 -14.31 -4.49 -7.93
N LEU A 52 -13.44 -5.51 -7.92
CA LEU A 52 -12.04 -5.34 -7.57
C LEU A 52 -11.29 -4.48 -8.60
N ALA A 53 -11.54 -4.70 -9.90
CA ALA A 53 -10.96 -3.86 -10.95
C ALA A 53 -11.48 -2.42 -10.87
N VAL A 54 -12.77 -2.22 -10.61
CA VAL A 54 -13.37 -0.88 -10.41
C VAL A 54 -12.76 -0.18 -9.19
N ALA A 55 -12.65 -0.87 -8.07
CA ALA A 55 -12.09 -0.32 -6.83
C ALA A 55 -10.61 0.11 -7.02
N PHE A 56 -9.81 -0.70 -7.71
CA PHE A 56 -8.44 -0.29 -8.08
C PHE A 56 -8.43 0.82 -9.14
N GLY A 57 -9.43 0.84 -10.03
CA GLY A 57 -9.64 1.93 -10.99
C GLY A 57 -9.87 3.28 -10.30
N VAL A 58 -10.56 3.29 -9.15
CA VAL A 58 -10.71 4.51 -8.33
C VAL A 58 -9.33 5.08 -7.95
N LEU A 59 -8.39 4.22 -7.55
CA LEU A 59 -7.03 4.65 -7.21
C LEU A 59 -6.30 5.19 -8.45
N GLY A 60 -6.32 4.45 -9.56
CA GLY A 60 -5.68 4.85 -10.81
C GLY A 60 -6.29 6.12 -11.45
N ASN A 61 -7.54 6.43 -11.15
CA ASN A 61 -8.25 7.62 -11.60
C ASN A 61 -8.10 8.84 -10.66
N GLY A 62 -7.09 8.89 -9.80
CA GLY A 62 -6.90 10.00 -8.87
C GLY A 62 -7.99 10.10 -7.79
N GLY A 63 -8.57 8.96 -7.39
CA GLY A 63 -9.60 8.86 -6.35
C GLY A 63 -11.04 8.97 -6.86
N VAL A 64 -11.27 8.98 -8.18
CA VAL A 64 -12.61 9.08 -8.78
C VAL A 64 -13.17 7.70 -9.09
N TYR A 65 -14.30 7.37 -8.49
CA TYR A 65 -15.11 6.24 -8.91
C TYR A 65 -15.76 6.53 -10.25
N GLN A 66 -15.78 5.52 -11.10
CA GLN A 66 -16.46 5.53 -12.37
C GLN A 66 -17.22 4.22 -12.52
N GLU A 67 -18.52 4.31 -12.73
CA GLU A 67 -19.39 3.15 -12.87
C GLU A 67 -18.93 2.27 -14.05
N PRO A 68 -18.84 0.94 -13.88
CA PRO A 68 -18.52 0.06 -15.00
C PRO A 68 -19.70 0.01 -15.99
N ILE A 69 -19.39 0.09 -17.28
CA ILE A 69 -20.37 -0.02 -18.36
C ILE A 69 -20.14 -1.29 -19.16
N SER A 70 -21.23 -1.97 -19.57
CA SER A 70 -21.19 -3.20 -20.35
C SER A 70 -21.50 -3.02 -21.82
N PHE A 71 -22.04 -1.86 -22.21
CA PHE A 71 -22.32 -1.46 -23.59
C PHE A 71 -22.10 0.04 -23.75
N LEU A 72 -21.81 0.49 -24.97
CA LEU A 72 -21.47 1.90 -25.23
C LEU A 72 -22.70 2.77 -25.42
N GLY A 73 -23.76 2.23 -26.06
CA GLY A 73 -24.97 2.98 -26.30
C GLY A 73 -26.04 2.13 -26.99
N ILE A 74 -27.23 2.70 -27.11
CA ILE A 74 -28.38 2.12 -27.80
C ILE A 74 -28.81 3.12 -28.87
N SER A 75 -29.00 2.63 -30.11
CA SER A 75 -29.53 3.43 -31.19
C SER A 75 -30.86 2.85 -31.70
N ASP A 76 -31.73 3.71 -32.19
CA ASP A 76 -32.97 3.27 -32.89
C ASP A 76 -32.67 2.75 -34.30
N SER A 77 -33.70 2.30 -35.00
CA SER A 77 -33.57 1.79 -36.38
C SER A 77 -33.19 2.85 -37.40
N ALA A 78 -33.31 4.13 -37.08
CA ALA A 78 -32.90 5.26 -37.90
C ALA A 78 -31.45 5.70 -37.60
N GLY A 79 -30.78 5.09 -36.62
CA GLY A 79 -29.42 5.42 -36.22
C GLY A 79 -29.33 6.54 -35.17
N ASN A 80 -30.45 7.05 -34.65
CA ASN A 80 -30.40 8.05 -33.61
C ASN A 80 -30.00 7.41 -32.27
N VAL A 81 -29.08 8.04 -31.56
CA VAL A 81 -28.65 7.59 -30.23
C VAL A 81 -29.78 7.81 -29.23
N VAL A 82 -30.33 6.74 -28.65
CA VAL A 82 -31.40 6.75 -27.63
C VAL A 82 -30.79 6.75 -26.24
N TYR A 83 -29.64 6.10 -26.06
CA TYR A 83 -28.92 6.01 -24.81
C TYR A 83 -27.41 6.02 -25.07
N ASP A 84 -26.68 6.86 -24.34
CA ASP A 84 -25.22 6.91 -24.33
C ASP A 84 -24.71 6.56 -22.93
N SER A 85 -24.04 5.41 -22.80
CA SER A 85 -23.57 4.91 -21.52
C SER A 85 -22.54 5.83 -20.86
N HIS A 86 -21.67 6.48 -21.67
CA HIS A 86 -20.67 7.41 -21.13
C HIS A 86 -21.30 8.71 -20.59
N ALA A 87 -22.35 9.20 -21.24
CA ALA A 87 -23.07 10.39 -20.79
C ALA A 87 -23.88 10.16 -19.51
N GLN A 88 -24.33 8.93 -19.29
CA GLN A 88 -25.14 8.53 -18.14
C GLN A 88 -24.33 7.91 -16.99
N GLN A 89 -23.04 7.64 -17.22
CA GLN A 89 -22.17 6.94 -16.29
C GLN A 89 -21.98 7.73 -14.99
N GLU A 90 -22.27 7.10 -13.85
CA GLU A 90 -22.01 7.71 -12.55
C GLU A 90 -20.52 7.94 -12.31
N ARG A 91 -20.18 9.14 -11.82
CA ARG A 91 -18.84 9.50 -11.39
C ARG A 91 -18.89 10.22 -10.05
N ARG A 92 -18.02 9.87 -9.11
CA ARG A 92 -17.92 10.54 -7.81
C ARG A 92 -16.50 10.48 -7.25
N GLN A 93 -16.11 11.53 -6.54
CA GLN A 93 -14.85 11.55 -5.80
C GLN A 93 -14.99 10.66 -4.56
N VAL A 94 -14.10 9.69 -4.40
CA VAL A 94 -14.02 8.77 -3.24
C VAL A 94 -12.87 9.15 -2.34
N PHE A 95 -11.68 9.32 -2.92
CA PHE A 95 -10.46 9.72 -2.21
C PHE A 95 -9.94 11.06 -2.73
N ARG A 96 -9.17 11.75 -1.91
CA ARG A 96 -8.39 12.88 -2.40
C ARG A 96 -7.37 12.40 -3.43
N PRO A 97 -7.01 13.23 -4.42
CA PRO A 97 -5.97 12.89 -5.39
C PRO A 97 -4.64 12.49 -4.72
N SER A 98 -4.24 13.19 -3.64
CA SER A 98 -3.06 12.85 -2.83
C SER A 98 -3.12 11.45 -2.25
N THR A 99 -4.27 11.03 -1.71
CA THR A 99 -4.46 9.68 -1.16
C THR A 99 -4.33 8.61 -2.25
N ALA A 100 -4.97 8.83 -3.39
CA ALA A 100 -4.89 7.93 -4.54
C ALA A 100 -3.46 7.82 -5.05
N TRP A 101 -2.76 8.93 -5.16
CA TRP A 101 -1.37 9.00 -5.61
C TRP A 101 -0.45 8.18 -4.69
N MET A 102 -0.53 8.39 -3.36
CA MET A 102 0.29 7.64 -2.38
C MET A 102 0.02 6.13 -2.43
N ILE A 103 -1.25 5.73 -2.54
CA ILE A 103 -1.59 4.29 -2.64
C ILE A 103 -1.06 3.68 -3.94
N VAL A 104 -1.19 4.38 -5.07
CA VAL A 104 -0.63 3.90 -6.36
C VAL A 104 0.89 3.79 -6.28
N ASP A 105 1.55 4.74 -5.62
CA ASP A 105 3.00 4.70 -5.44
C ASP A 105 3.43 3.48 -4.61
N MET A 106 2.78 3.21 -3.49
CA MET A 106 2.99 1.98 -2.71
C MET A 106 2.69 0.69 -3.52
N LEU A 107 1.69 0.72 -4.41
CA LEU A 107 1.38 -0.42 -5.28
C LEU A 107 2.43 -0.63 -6.39
N LYS A 108 3.12 0.42 -6.83
CA LYS A 108 4.31 0.30 -7.71
C LYS A 108 5.45 -0.43 -6.99
N ASP A 109 5.64 -0.19 -5.70
CA ASP A 109 6.66 -0.89 -4.90
C ASP A 109 6.40 -2.39 -4.79
N VAL A 110 5.15 -2.82 -4.74
CA VAL A 110 4.79 -4.25 -4.77
C VAL A 110 5.30 -4.92 -6.05
N VAL A 111 5.34 -4.18 -7.17
CA VAL A 111 5.84 -4.66 -8.46
C VAL A 111 7.35 -4.44 -8.60
N SER A 112 7.91 -3.38 -8.04
CA SER A 112 9.35 -3.07 -8.13
C SER A 112 10.21 -4.06 -7.35
N GLY A 113 9.83 -4.38 -6.10
CA GLY A 113 10.60 -5.22 -5.19
C GLY A 113 9.78 -6.15 -4.29
N GLY A 114 8.44 -6.13 -4.39
CA GLY A 114 7.54 -6.90 -3.53
C GLY A 114 7.08 -8.24 -4.12
N THR A 115 5.87 -8.66 -3.73
CA THR A 115 5.29 -9.98 -4.07
C THR A 115 4.83 -10.10 -5.53
N ALA A 116 4.85 -9.00 -6.30
CA ALA A 116 4.39 -8.98 -7.70
C ALA A 116 5.48 -8.58 -8.71
N THR A 117 6.75 -8.84 -8.42
CA THR A 117 7.86 -8.50 -9.34
C THR A 117 7.73 -9.12 -10.72
N ALA A 118 7.06 -10.27 -10.82
CA ALA A 118 6.77 -10.92 -12.10
C ALA A 118 5.75 -10.15 -12.97
N ALA A 119 5.02 -9.16 -12.42
CA ALA A 119 4.06 -8.34 -13.17
C ALA A 119 4.72 -7.28 -14.07
N LYS A 120 6.01 -7.04 -13.94
CA LYS A 120 6.73 -6.06 -14.77
C LYS A 120 6.50 -6.31 -16.25
N ILE A 121 6.06 -5.26 -16.96
CA ILE A 121 5.93 -5.21 -18.42
C ILE A 121 7.03 -4.28 -18.92
N SER A 122 7.82 -4.73 -19.91
CA SER A 122 8.92 -3.92 -20.45
C SER A 122 8.37 -2.60 -21.01
N GLY A 123 8.99 -1.49 -20.61
CA GLY A 123 8.60 -0.16 -21.07
C GLY A 123 7.26 0.34 -20.53
N GLN A 124 6.71 -0.25 -19.46
CA GLN A 124 5.46 0.20 -18.86
C GLN A 124 5.59 0.37 -17.33
N THR A 125 4.99 1.43 -16.81
CA THR A 125 4.75 1.60 -15.38
C THR A 125 3.61 0.68 -14.94
N VAL A 126 3.87 -0.20 -13.96
CA VAL A 126 2.91 -1.17 -13.47
C VAL A 126 2.76 -1.03 -11.95
N ALA A 127 1.53 -1.03 -11.49
CA ALA A 127 1.17 -1.14 -10.06
C ALA A 127 0.18 -2.29 -9.87
N GLY A 128 0.19 -2.96 -8.73
CA GLY A 128 -0.74 -4.06 -8.51
C GLY A 128 -0.53 -4.80 -7.21
N LYS A 129 -1.46 -5.72 -6.93
CA LYS A 129 -1.46 -6.51 -5.70
C LYS A 129 -1.91 -7.94 -5.94
N THR A 130 -1.20 -8.88 -5.34
CA THR A 130 -1.56 -10.29 -5.29
C THR A 130 -2.51 -10.57 -4.13
N GLY A 131 -3.44 -11.50 -4.30
CA GLY A 131 -4.25 -12.07 -3.25
C GLY A 131 -4.14 -13.60 -3.23
N THR A 132 -4.07 -14.17 -2.04
CA THR A 132 -4.10 -15.62 -1.82
C THR A 132 -4.91 -15.83 -0.54
N ASN A 133 -6.03 -16.54 -0.65
CA ASN A 133 -6.82 -16.85 0.53
C ASN A 133 -6.28 -18.10 1.27
N SER A 134 -6.78 -18.31 2.47
CA SER A 134 -6.48 -19.52 3.25
C SER A 134 -6.89 -20.76 2.47
N ASP A 135 -6.14 -21.85 2.60
CA ASP A 135 -6.33 -23.12 1.89
C ASP A 135 -6.25 -23.03 0.37
N GLN A 136 -5.75 -21.92 -0.20
CA GLN A 136 -5.62 -21.70 -1.65
C GLN A 136 -6.91 -21.96 -2.44
N ARG A 137 -8.10 -21.62 -1.91
CA ARG A 137 -9.40 -21.83 -2.58
C ARG A 137 -9.66 -20.83 -3.69
N GLY A 138 -8.96 -19.71 -3.66
CA GLY A 138 -8.97 -18.70 -4.69
C GLY A 138 -7.72 -17.84 -4.60
N VAL A 139 -7.18 -17.49 -5.75
CA VAL A 139 -6.03 -16.60 -5.87
C VAL A 139 -6.35 -15.48 -6.84
N THR A 140 -5.90 -14.29 -6.53
CA THR A 140 -6.18 -13.10 -7.32
C THR A 140 -4.91 -12.34 -7.65
N PHE A 141 -4.99 -11.62 -8.75
CA PHE A 141 -4.10 -10.51 -9.04
C PHE A 141 -4.91 -9.38 -9.64
N VAL A 142 -4.75 -8.18 -9.12
CA VAL A 142 -5.22 -6.96 -9.74
C VAL A 142 -4.03 -6.09 -10.06
N GLY A 143 -3.99 -5.59 -11.28
CA GLY A 143 -2.90 -4.76 -11.75
C GLY A 143 -3.38 -3.66 -12.68
N MET A 144 -2.61 -2.60 -12.75
CA MET A 144 -2.88 -1.43 -13.58
C MET A 144 -1.61 -0.93 -14.25
N THR A 145 -1.80 -0.33 -15.41
CA THR A 145 -0.85 0.50 -16.14
C THR A 145 -1.45 1.89 -16.28
N GLY A 146 -0.77 2.84 -16.88
CA GLY A 146 -1.36 4.15 -17.19
C GLY A 146 -2.56 4.10 -18.13
N TRP A 147 -2.85 2.94 -18.75
CA TRP A 147 -3.92 2.75 -19.74
C TRP A 147 -5.09 1.92 -19.25
N TYR A 148 -4.81 0.87 -18.47
CA TYR A 148 -5.80 -0.14 -18.10
C TYR A 148 -5.63 -0.61 -16.67
N VAL A 149 -6.74 -0.95 -16.06
CA VAL A 149 -6.81 -1.75 -14.83
C VAL A 149 -7.56 -3.04 -15.13
N SER A 150 -7.10 -4.13 -14.55
CA SER A 150 -7.84 -5.39 -14.64
C SER A 150 -7.53 -6.31 -13.48
N SER A 151 -8.44 -7.23 -13.22
CA SER A 151 -8.39 -8.20 -12.14
C SER A 151 -8.57 -9.61 -12.68
N ILE A 152 -7.77 -10.54 -12.17
CA ILE A 152 -7.87 -11.98 -12.42
C ILE A 152 -8.16 -12.68 -11.11
N TRP A 153 -9.14 -13.57 -11.14
CA TRP A 153 -9.38 -14.56 -10.11
C TRP A 153 -9.23 -15.96 -10.69
N VAL A 154 -8.58 -16.85 -9.96
CA VAL A 154 -8.44 -18.27 -10.32
C VAL A 154 -8.89 -19.11 -9.13
N GLY A 155 -9.81 -20.01 -9.37
CA GLY A 155 -10.38 -20.91 -8.38
C GLY A 155 -11.29 -21.95 -9.02
N HIS A 156 -11.78 -22.88 -8.23
CA HIS A 156 -12.81 -23.83 -8.65
C HIS A 156 -14.20 -23.27 -8.40
N ASP A 157 -15.18 -23.51 -9.29
CA ASP A 157 -16.57 -23.07 -9.14
C ASP A 157 -17.21 -23.57 -7.84
N ASN A 158 -16.83 -24.75 -7.38
CA ASN A 158 -17.29 -25.34 -6.12
C ASN A 158 -16.39 -25.00 -4.93
N TYR A 159 -15.53 -24.00 -5.06
CA TYR A 159 -14.64 -23.48 -4.03
C TYR A 159 -13.73 -24.54 -3.38
N LYS A 160 -13.36 -25.59 -4.12
CA LYS A 160 -12.35 -26.55 -3.65
C LYS A 160 -10.96 -25.94 -3.64
N PRO A 161 -10.06 -26.40 -2.76
CA PRO A 161 -8.67 -25.96 -2.76
C PRO A 161 -7.98 -26.23 -4.12
N LEU A 162 -7.20 -25.25 -4.55
CA LEU A 162 -6.19 -25.39 -5.59
C LEU A 162 -4.98 -26.16 -5.03
N SER A 163 -3.95 -26.36 -5.84
CA SER A 163 -2.68 -26.87 -5.33
C SER A 163 -2.12 -25.97 -4.23
N SER A 164 -1.55 -26.55 -3.17
CA SER A 164 -0.93 -25.81 -2.05
C SER A 164 0.23 -24.89 -2.49
N LYS A 165 0.74 -25.05 -3.70
CA LYS A 165 1.76 -24.17 -4.30
C LYS A 165 1.16 -23.01 -5.12
N THR A 166 -0.17 -22.97 -5.29
CA THR A 166 -0.83 -21.92 -6.07
C THR A 166 -1.02 -20.68 -5.22
N THR A 167 -0.47 -19.57 -5.68
CA THR A 167 -0.57 -18.24 -5.05
C THR A 167 -1.04 -17.21 -6.08
N GLY A 168 -1.39 -16.01 -5.65
CA GLY A 168 -1.68 -14.91 -6.57
C GLY A 168 -0.55 -14.68 -7.58
N SER A 169 0.70 -14.81 -7.12
CA SER A 169 1.89 -14.62 -7.96
C SER A 169 2.10 -15.77 -8.98
N SER A 170 1.76 -16.99 -8.64
CA SER A 170 1.98 -18.16 -9.53
C SER A 170 0.74 -18.56 -10.36
N GLY A 171 -0.47 -18.22 -9.92
CA GLY A 171 -1.71 -18.57 -10.59
C GLY A 171 -2.34 -17.43 -11.39
N ALA A 172 -2.67 -16.31 -10.76
CA ALA A 172 -3.41 -15.23 -11.39
C ALA A 172 -2.51 -14.22 -12.14
N LEU A 173 -1.38 -13.84 -11.54
CA LEU A 173 -0.48 -12.83 -12.10
C LEU A 173 0.08 -13.20 -13.50
N PRO A 174 0.52 -14.44 -13.79
CA PRO A 174 1.02 -14.78 -15.12
C PRO A 174 -0.04 -14.61 -16.22
N ILE A 175 -1.29 -14.90 -15.91
CA ILE A 175 -2.42 -14.72 -16.84
C ILE A 175 -2.61 -13.23 -17.12
N TRP A 176 -2.67 -12.41 -16.06
CA TRP A 176 -2.75 -10.95 -16.17
C TRP A 176 -1.62 -10.39 -17.02
N LYS A 177 -0.38 -10.76 -16.71
CA LYS A 177 0.80 -10.28 -17.45
C LYS A 177 0.72 -10.63 -18.92
N SER A 178 0.36 -11.87 -19.24
CA SER A 178 0.32 -12.36 -20.63
C SER A 178 -0.61 -11.51 -21.48
N TYR A 179 -1.86 -11.30 -21.07
CA TYR A 179 -2.79 -10.55 -21.91
C TYR A 179 -2.54 -9.03 -21.85
N MET A 180 -2.12 -8.48 -20.70
CA MET A 180 -1.80 -7.07 -20.61
C MET A 180 -0.60 -6.70 -21.48
N THR A 181 0.46 -7.51 -21.49
CA THR A 181 1.58 -7.34 -22.43
C THR A 181 1.05 -7.35 -23.87
N LYS A 182 0.21 -8.32 -24.20
CA LYS A 182 -0.34 -8.43 -25.55
C LYS A 182 -1.21 -7.25 -25.97
N ILE A 183 -2.03 -6.72 -25.05
CA ILE A 183 -2.83 -5.52 -25.30
C ILE A 183 -1.93 -4.31 -25.63
N HIS A 184 -0.87 -4.08 -24.82
CA HIS A 184 0.05 -2.97 -25.03
C HIS A 184 0.80 -3.10 -26.37
N GLU A 185 1.27 -4.30 -26.69
CA GLU A 185 1.93 -4.57 -27.98
C GLU A 185 1.01 -4.30 -29.16
N VAL A 186 -0.20 -4.89 -29.17
CA VAL A 186 -1.15 -4.80 -30.31
C VAL A 186 -1.65 -3.37 -30.49
N LYS A 187 -1.83 -2.63 -29.41
CA LYS A 187 -2.29 -1.23 -29.47
C LYS A 187 -1.15 -0.22 -29.65
N GLY A 188 0.11 -0.65 -29.56
CA GLY A 188 1.27 0.24 -29.66
C GLY A 188 1.28 1.31 -28.57
N LEU A 189 1.00 0.92 -27.31
CA LEU A 189 0.85 1.87 -26.21
C LEU A 189 2.22 2.19 -25.61
N ASP A 190 2.58 3.46 -25.63
CA ASP A 190 3.77 3.96 -24.95
C ASP A 190 3.60 3.96 -23.44
N ASN A 191 4.71 4.13 -22.72
CA ASN A 191 4.65 4.29 -21.27
C ASN A 191 3.88 5.56 -20.89
N ARG A 192 3.01 5.39 -19.93
CA ARG A 192 2.24 6.45 -19.31
C ARG A 192 2.18 6.20 -17.80
N ASP A 193 2.35 7.25 -17.02
CA ASP A 193 2.15 7.14 -15.58
C ASP A 193 0.69 6.82 -15.25
N ILE A 194 0.49 6.02 -14.20
CA ILE A 194 -0.86 5.62 -13.77
C ILE A 194 -1.64 6.85 -13.29
N ILE A 195 -0.97 7.75 -12.57
CA ILE A 195 -1.49 9.08 -12.25
C ILE A 195 -0.48 10.10 -12.80
N GLU A 196 -0.91 10.90 -13.75
CA GLU A 196 -0.03 11.84 -14.46
C GLU A 196 0.31 13.10 -13.63
N ALA A 197 -0.42 13.36 -12.53
CA ALA A 197 -0.15 14.50 -11.67
C ALA A 197 1.18 14.33 -10.92
N ASN A 198 1.99 15.41 -10.89
CA ASN A 198 3.15 15.42 -9.99
C ASN A 198 2.69 15.39 -8.53
N PRO A 199 3.49 14.86 -7.61
CA PRO A 199 3.14 14.81 -6.19
C PRO A 199 2.75 16.18 -5.63
N GLU A 200 3.48 17.21 -5.99
CA GLU A 200 3.27 18.59 -5.54
C GLU A 200 1.91 19.15 -6.01
N ASP A 201 1.47 18.80 -7.21
CA ASP A 201 0.17 19.26 -7.78
C ASP A 201 -1.03 18.70 -7.00
N VAL A 202 -0.83 17.62 -6.27
CA VAL A 202 -1.85 16.98 -5.42
C VAL A 202 -1.64 17.23 -3.93
N GLY A 203 -0.75 18.18 -3.59
CA GLY A 203 -0.49 18.61 -2.21
C GLY A 203 0.37 17.63 -1.41
N LEU A 204 1.27 16.92 -2.09
CA LEU A 204 2.27 16.05 -1.47
C LEU A 204 3.63 16.74 -1.42
N VAL A 205 4.33 16.56 -0.31
CA VAL A 205 5.68 17.05 -0.09
C VAL A 205 6.58 15.92 0.38
N LYS A 206 7.86 15.95 -0.04
CA LYS A 206 8.86 15.01 0.47
C LYS A 206 9.37 15.48 1.82
N VAL A 207 9.29 14.60 2.82
CA VAL A 207 9.75 14.89 4.18
C VAL A 207 10.59 13.73 4.68
N THR A 208 11.71 14.06 5.34
CA THR A 208 12.54 13.08 6.04
C THR A 208 12.08 13.00 7.49
N THR A 209 11.61 11.83 7.88
CA THR A 209 11.14 11.54 9.24
C THR A 209 12.03 10.48 9.89
N CYS A 210 11.98 10.41 11.19
CA CYS A 210 12.57 9.32 11.94
C CYS A 210 11.82 8.01 11.64
N ALA A 211 12.53 6.99 11.23
CA ALA A 211 11.95 5.68 10.90
C ALA A 211 11.31 4.97 12.11
N VAL A 212 11.71 5.35 13.33
CA VAL A 212 11.19 4.76 14.59
C VAL A 212 9.97 5.52 15.11
N SER A 213 10.03 6.86 15.16
CA SER A 213 8.96 7.66 15.79
C SER A 213 7.95 8.24 14.79
N GLY A 214 8.28 8.28 13.49
CA GLY A 214 7.49 8.99 12.48
C GLY A 214 7.52 10.53 12.59
N GLN A 215 8.26 11.10 13.57
CA GLN A 215 8.43 12.55 13.76
C GLN A 215 9.54 13.09 12.85
N LEU A 216 9.70 14.41 12.76
CA LEU A 216 10.78 15.01 11.97
C LEU A 216 12.13 14.49 12.42
N ALA A 217 12.97 14.09 11.46
CA ALA A 217 14.28 13.55 11.74
C ALA A 217 15.20 14.61 12.39
N THR A 218 16.00 14.16 13.34
CA THR A 218 17.05 14.95 14.00
C THR A 218 18.42 14.41 13.61
N GLU A 219 19.49 15.14 13.95
CA GLU A 219 20.85 14.67 13.74
C GLU A 219 21.11 13.30 14.39
N ALA A 220 20.53 13.04 15.55
CA ALA A 220 20.61 11.74 16.22
C ALA A 220 20.00 10.61 15.38
N CYS A 221 18.90 10.87 14.63
CA CYS A 221 18.32 9.89 13.74
C CYS A 221 19.24 9.54 12.56
N TYR A 222 19.89 10.55 11.96
CA TYR A 222 20.83 10.31 10.85
C TYR A 222 22.06 9.52 11.29
N ASN A 223 22.44 9.64 12.54
CA ASN A 223 23.62 8.98 13.13
C ASN A 223 23.26 7.69 13.88
N ASP A 224 22.08 7.09 13.63
CA ASP A 224 21.66 5.86 14.28
C ASP A 224 22.64 4.73 13.99
N SER A 225 23.21 4.14 15.06
CA SER A 225 24.25 3.10 14.99
C SER A 225 23.77 1.78 14.38
N LYS A 226 22.45 1.55 14.34
CA LYS A 226 21.84 0.33 13.81
C LYS A 226 21.25 0.51 12.40
N GLY A 227 21.27 1.74 11.86
CA GLY A 227 20.81 2.05 10.52
C GLY A 227 19.30 2.19 10.36
N TYR A 228 18.54 2.30 11.46
CA TYR A 228 17.09 2.49 11.43
C TYR A 228 16.67 3.97 11.45
N GLY A 229 17.60 4.88 11.19
CA GLY A 229 17.50 6.28 11.58
C GLY A 229 16.42 7.07 10.87
N VAL A 230 16.40 7.09 9.55
CA VAL A 230 15.54 8.02 8.80
C VAL A 230 14.90 7.35 7.59
N VAL A 231 13.72 7.87 7.24
CA VAL A 231 13.00 7.55 6.01
C VAL A 231 12.58 8.86 5.34
N THR A 232 12.77 8.97 4.03
CA THR A 232 12.30 10.09 3.23
C THR A 232 11.17 9.60 2.34
N ASP A 233 9.97 10.16 2.52
CA ASP A 233 8.78 9.73 1.80
C ASP A 233 7.83 10.90 1.56
N TYR A 234 6.76 10.68 0.78
CA TYR A 234 5.73 11.67 0.50
C TYR A 234 4.72 11.76 1.65
N TRP A 235 4.40 12.98 2.01
CA TRP A 235 3.40 13.32 3.00
C TRP A 235 2.35 14.25 2.40
N TYR A 236 1.09 14.07 2.79
CA TYR A 236 0.10 15.09 2.53
C TYR A 236 0.44 16.31 3.41
N GLU A 237 0.70 17.46 2.79
CA GLU A 237 1.28 18.63 3.43
C GLU A 237 0.64 18.99 4.80
N PRO A 238 -0.70 18.99 4.96
CA PRO A 238 -1.34 19.26 6.26
C PRO A 238 -1.09 18.21 7.35
N THR A 239 -0.54 17.04 7.00
CA THR A 239 -0.26 15.94 7.94
C THR A 239 1.22 15.76 8.24
N VAL A 240 2.07 16.62 7.71
CA VAL A 240 3.50 16.61 8.01
C VAL A 240 3.72 16.77 9.50
N PRO A 241 4.54 15.93 10.15
CA PRO A 241 4.87 16.09 11.56
C PRO A 241 5.49 17.45 11.83
N THR A 242 5.05 18.12 12.91
CA THR A 242 5.59 19.41 13.33
C THR A 242 6.57 19.29 14.50
N VAL A 243 6.65 18.10 15.09
CA VAL A 243 7.51 17.80 16.25
C VAL A 243 8.72 17.00 15.79
N SER A 244 9.90 17.38 16.26
CA SER A 244 11.14 16.64 16.04
C SER A 244 11.17 15.36 16.86
N CYS A 245 11.90 14.35 16.36
CA CYS A 245 12.06 13.06 17.03
C CYS A 245 12.58 13.21 18.47
N GLN A 246 11.85 12.60 19.40
CA GLN A 246 12.23 12.54 20.81
C GLN A 246 12.74 11.15 21.23
N MET A 247 12.70 10.17 20.33
CA MET A 247 13.15 8.81 20.62
C MET A 247 14.63 8.60 20.32
N HIS A 248 15.23 9.37 19.39
CA HIS A 248 16.66 9.31 19.16
C HIS A 248 17.40 10.35 20.01
N GLN A 249 18.47 9.90 20.66
CA GLN A 249 19.38 10.75 21.42
C GLN A 249 20.81 10.56 20.92
N SER A 250 21.55 11.67 20.84
CA SER A 250 22.98 11.63 20.55
C SER A 250 23.75 11.26 21.82
N VAL A 251 24.54 10.21 21.73
CA VAL A 251 25.44 9.78 22.82
C VAL A 251 26.87 9.68 22.31
N VAL A 252 27.83 9.86 23.20
CA VAL A 252 29.25 9.64 22.88
C VAL A 252 29.60 8.20 23.25
N THR A 253 30.06 7.43 22.28
CA THR A 253 30.44 6.02 22.44
C THR A 253 31.95 5.83 22.22
N CYS A 254 32.49 4.84 22.90
CA CYS A 254 33.86 4.39 22.70
C CYS A 254 33.98 3.60 21.39
N THR A 255 34.87 4.00 20.51
CA THR A 255 35.02 3.32 19.20
C THR A 255 35.51 1.88 19.30
N GLN A 256 36.15 1.51 20.41
CA GLN A 256 36.64 0.14 20.61
C GLN A 256 35.57 -0.81 21.16
N THR A 257 34.71 -0.32 22.05
CA THR A 257 33.74 -1.15 22.76
C THR A 257 32.31 -0.97 22.26
N GLY A 258 32.01 0.15 21.57
CA GLY A 258 30.64 0.54 21.19
C GLY A 258 29.76 0.99 22.38
N MET A 259 30.28 0.97 23.62
CA MET A 259 29.55 1.39 24.81
C MET A 259 29.69 2.89 25.06
N LEU A 260 28.89 3.44 25.97
CA LEU A 260 29.02 4.85 26.39
C LEU A 260 30.46 5.17 26.75
N ALA A 261 30.97 6.29 26.24
CA ALA A 261 32.35 6.68 26.44
C ALA A 261 32.61 7.07 27.90
N THR A 262 33.80 6.71 28.37
CA THR A 262 34.35 7.12 29.65
C THR A 262 35.66 7.89 29.41
N GLU A 263 36.23 8.47 30.46
CA GLU A 263 37.52 9.15 30.40
C GLU A 263 38.69 8.24 29.97
N PHE A 264 38.51 6.92 30.05
CA PHE A 264 39.54 5.94 29.68
C PHE A 264 39.43 5.49 28.21
N CYS A 265 38.46 5.99 27.44
CA CYS A 265 38.32 5.62 26.04
C CYS A 265 39.39 6.28 25.18
N PRO A 266 40.20 5.52 24.44
CA PRO A 266 41.29 6.07 23.61
C PRO A 266 40.78 6.88 22.44
N SER A 267 39.56 6.60 21.98
CA SER A 267 38.87 7.36 20.94
C SER A 267 37.35 7.22 21.09
N THR A 268 36.62 8.26 20.69
CA THR A 268 35.18 8.34 20.83
C THR A 268 34.52 8.78 19.54
N THR A 269 33.26 8.43 19.39
CA THR A 269 32.41 8.91 18.28
C THR A 269 31.03 9.29 18.82
N THR A 270 30.38 10.24 18.18
CA THR A 270 28.97 10.56 18.48
C THR A 270 28.10 9.67 17.64
N THR A 271 27.17 8.97 18.27
CA THR A 271 26.20 8.09 17.61
C THR A 271 24.79 8.35 18.10
N GLY A 272 23.81 8.07 17.27
CA GLY A 272 22.40 8.07 17.63
C GLY A 272 22.01 6.73 18.25
N VAL A 273 21.24 6.78 19.32
CA VAL A 273 20.64 5.60 19.94
C VAL A 273 19.15 5.83 20.17
N VAL A 274 18.34 4.77 20.01
CA VAL A 274 16.91 4.84 20.33
C VAL A 274 16.73 4.73 21.85
N VAL A 275 16.01 5.69 22.41
CA VAL A 275 15.62 5.68 23.82
C VAL A 275 14.10 5.77 23.89
N ILE A 276 13.47 4.84 24.62
CA ILE A 276 12.02 4.87 24.82
C ILE A 276 11.71 5.91 25.93
N PRO A 277 10.98 6.98 25.61
CA PRO A 277 10.64 8.00 26.62
C PRO A 277 9.76 7.41 27.72
N ASN A 278 9.91 7.92 28.94
CA ASN A 278 9.04 7.55 30.06
C ASN A 278 7.57 7.83 29.69
N GLY A 279 6.70 6.86 29.95
CA GLY A 279 5.28 6.93 29.60
C GLY A 279 4.94 6.56 28.15
N HIS A 280 5.92 6.24 27.31
CA HIS A 280 5.65 5.72 25.97
C HIS A 280 5.02 4.32 26.07
N PRO A 281 4.02 3.97 25.24
CA PRO A 281 3.37 2.65 25.30
C PRO A 281 4.34 1.45 25.28
N LEU A 282 5.44 1.56 24.54
CA LEU A 282 6.45 0.52 24.48
C LEU A 282 7.24 0.34 25.78
N SER A 283 7.25 1.33 26.68
CA SER A 283 7.97 1.22 27.95
C SER A 283 7.45 0.10 28.84
N ALA A 284 6.18 -0.25 28.71
CA ALA A 284 5.57 -1.38 29.43
C ALA A 284 6.13 -2.74 29.00
N TYR A 285 6.71 -2.85 27.82
CA TYR A 285 7.17 -4.09 27.21
C TYR A 285 8.70 -4.25 27.21
N VAL A 286 9.46 -3.28 27.69
CA VAL A 286 10.94 -3.32 27.70
C VAL A 286 11.47 -4.56 28.45
N ASN A 287 10.79 -4.94 29.54
CA ASN A 287 11.14 -6.12 30.35
C ASN A 287 10.30 -7.37 30.02
N ASP A 288 9.48 -7.33 28.98
CA ASP A 288 8.67 -8.48 28.58
C ASP A 288 9.55 -9.55 27.93
N SER A 289 9.32 -10.82 28.31
CA SER A 289 10.13 -11.95 27.82
C SER A 289 9.98 -12.21 26.32
N GLN A 290 8.85 -11.81 25.74
CA GLN A 290 8.55 -11.99 24.32
C GLN A 290 8.95 -10.76 23.49
N TYR A 291 8.63 -9.55 23.96
CA TYR A 291 8.81 -8.30 23.23
C TYR A 291 10.05 -7.52 23.65
N GLY A 292 10.53 -7.71 24.88
CA GLY A 292 11.73 -7.03 25.40
C GLY A 292 12.97 -7.24 24.54
N PRO A 293 13.29 -8.46 24.05
CA PRO A 293 14.44 -8.66 23.16
C PRO A 293 14.35 -7.89 21.84
N VAL A 294 13.13 -7.80 21.25
CA VAL A 294 12.90 -7.04 20.01
C VAL A 294 13.06 -5.54 20.29
N ILE A 295 12.53 -5.06 21.41
CA ILE A 295 12.67 -3.66 21.83
C ILE A 295 14.13 -3.34 22.15
N ALA A 296 14.84 -4.24 22.85
CA ALA A 296 16.26 -4.07 23.17
C ALA A 296 17.15 -4.04 21.92
N GLU A 297 16.72 -4.68 20.83
CA GLU A 297 17.41 -4.58 19.54
C GLU A 297 17.38 -3.15 18.97
N TYR A 298 16.38 -2.36 19.33
CA TYR A 298 16.27 -0.94 18.99
C TYR A 298 16.91 0.00 20.01
N LEU A 299 17.10 -0.46 21.23
CA LEU A 299 17.59 0.38 22.33
C LEU A 299 19.12 0.51 22.41
N GLY A 300 19.88 -0.18 21.66
CA GLY A 300 21.36 -0.07 21.63
C GLY A 300 22.06 -0.63 22.85
#